data_d5b766f9467b4e51a9984c9c59afb565
#
_entry.id   d5b766f9467b4e51a9984c9c59afb565
#
_cell.length_a   1.000
_cell.length_b   1.000
_cell.length_c   1.000
_cell.angle_alpha   90.00
_cell.angle_beta   90.00
_cell.angle_gamma   90.00
#
_symmetry.space_group_name_H-M   'P 1'
#
loop_
_entity.id
_entity.type
_entity.pdbx_description
1 polymer ?
#
loop_
_entity_poly.entity_id
_entity_poly.type
_entity_poly.pdbx_seq_one_letter_code
_entity_poly.pdbx_strand_id
1 'polypeptide(L)'
;MRNKLITIISLPVLCIASVWAQEKTTGSDMLQFDETTISASTVSGKELMKRSNINPANALYGKLNGLFIRQNGEYGDGEGYPSMNIRGIGSLNNNSILVFVDGLERDINSLVLEEIEEITILKDAAALAPYGIRGANGVILVKTKRGKKGKTDIHVSYQHSVTTPVRLPQMADAATYAEAVNEGLANEGLAPRYTQQEIEAYRSGKYPTLFPNVDWFNETLRDHGQRDQVNFTASGGSNRIRYYSMINFISDRGLLKNTDQGSYSTQLANSILNVRTNLDIDITSSTRVKVNLSGKLKEKYSPGSISDGVLMETLYALPANAYPVRSHNGIWGGSNMYPKNPVAESSSTGYTTSHARTLLADLTLTQDLEALAPGLSAEFRIGFDAYSETWDARSKQYLYESNIAHLDNSGIPTDTV
;
A
#
# COMPACT_ATOMS: atom_id res chain seq x y z
N MET A 1 -11.88 28.79 -8.26
CA MET A 1 -11.39 27.39 -8.14
C MET A 1 -12.43 26.60 -7.35
N ARG A 2 -13.17 25.72 -8.01
CA ARG A 2 -14.35 25.06 -7.40
C ARG A 2 -13.89 23.73 -6.81
N ASN A 3 -13.87 23.64 -5.47
CA ASN A 3 -13.72 22.39 -4.75
C ASN A 3 -14.87 21.45 -5.13
N LYS A 4 -14.57 20.39 -5.88
CA LYS A 4 -15.53 19.31 -6.07
C LYS A 4 -15.37 18.35 -4.88
N LEU A 5 -16.21 18.53 -3.88
CA LEU A 5 -16.47 17.53 -2.87
C LEU A 5 -17.23 16.39 -3.55
N ILE A 6 -16.57 15.28 -3.83
CA ILE A 6 -17.25 14.05 -4.24
C ILE A 6 -17.51 13.27 -2.95
N THR A 7 -18.67 13.52 -2.37
CA THR A 7 -19.18 12.67 -1.28
C THR A 7 -19.92 11.52 -1.93
N ILE A 8 -19.28 10.35 -2.02
CA ILE A 8 -19.95 9.12 -2.40
C ILE A 8 -20.59 8.56 -1.13
N ILE A 9 -21.85 8.91 -0.91
CA ILE A 9 -22.71 8.25 0.08
C ILE A 9 -23.28 7.03 -0.62
N SER A 10 -22.60 5.89 -0.53
CA SER A 10 -23.22 4.62 -0.89
C SER A 10 -23.94 4.09 0.35
N LEU A 11 -25.26 4.14 0.32
CA LEU A 11 -26.13 3.50 1.29
C LEU A 11 -26.61 2.15 0.71
N PRO A 12 -25.94 1.03 0.99
CA PRO A 12 -26.58 -0.25 0.80
C PRO A 12 -27.31 -0.61 2.11
N VAL A 13 -28.56 -0.20 2.23
CA VAL A 13 -29.46 -0.83 3.21
C VAL A 13 -29.73 -2.24 2.71
N LEU A 14 -28.88 -3.18 3.06
CA LEU A 14 -29.15 -4.60 2.85
C LEU A 14 -29.79 -5.14 4.13
N CYS A 15 -31.11 -5.07 4.22
CA CYS A 15 -31.88 -5.83 5.19
C CYS A 15 -31.85 -7.30 4.74
N ILE A 16 -30.93 -8.10 5.27
CA ILE A 16 -30.97 -9.55 5.13
C ILE A 16 -31.57 -10.10 6.42
N ALA A 17 -32.87 -10.35 6.42
CA ALA A 17 -33.50 -11.19 7.44
C ALA A 17 -33.33 -12.64 6.99
N SER A 18 -32.35 -13.34 7.54
CA SER A 18 -32.22 -14.80 7.37
C SER A 18 -32.81 -15.51 8.60
N VAL A 19 -33.81 -16.33 8.38
CA VAL A 19 -34.37 -17.23 9.39
C VAL A 19 -33.72 -18.60 9.19
N TRP A 20 -32.91 -19.04 10.16
CA TRP A 20 -32.22 -20.33 10.12
C TRP A 20 -32.60 -21.13 11.36
N ALA A 21 -33.02 -22.39 11.15
CA ALA A 21 -33.11 -23.37 12.21
C ALA A 21 -31.80 -24.17 12.23
N GLN A 22 -31.01 -24.03 13.30
CA GLN A 22 -29.71 -24.71 13.41
C GLN A 22 -29.54 -25.29 14.82
N GLU A 23 -28.91 -26.45 14.88
CA GLU A 23 -28.52 -27.15 16.10
C GLU A 23 -27.56 -26.26 16.94
N LYS A 24 -27.73 -26.34 18.27
CA LYS A 24 -27.12 -25.45 19.25
C LYS A 24 -25.61 -25.52 19.25
N THR A 25 -24.93 -24.57 18.63
CA THR A 25 -23.52 -24.30 18.86
C THR A 25 -23.33 -22.87 19.38
N THR A 26 -22.77 -22.78 20.58
CA THR A 26 -22.46 -21.54 21.28
C THR A 26 -21.38 -20.77 20.51
N GLY A 27 -21.74 -19.67 19.91
CA GLY A 27 -20.79 -18.71 19.33
C GLY A 27 -21.11 -18.37 17.89
N SER A 28 -21.69 -17.20 17.78
CA SER A 28 -21.87 -16.44 16.57
C SER A 28 -20.96 -16.79 15.42
N ASP A 29 -21.55 -16.77 14.29
CA ASP A 29 -21.08 -16.17 13.09
C ASP A 29 -20.82 -17.10 11.93
N MET A 30 -21.54 -16.75 10.88
CA MET A 30 -21.37 -17.25 9.53
C MET A 30 -21.22 -18.77 9.47
N LEU A 31 -22.20 -19.39 8.89
CA LEU A 31 -22.28 -20.80 8.50
C LEU A 31 -21.11 -21.63 9.05
N GLN A 32 -21.29 -22.32 10.18
CA GLN A 32 -20.35 -23.35 10.60
C GLN A 32 -20.37 -24.44 9.53
N PHE A 33 -19.44 -24.34 8.64
CA PHE A 33 -19.17 -25.41 7.71
C PHE A 33 -18.47 -26.53 8.47
N ASP A 34 -18.92 -27.74 8.31
CA ASP A 34 -18.17 -28.90 8.77
C ASP A 34 -16.80 -28.88 8.05
N GLU A 35 -15.72 -28.64 8.80
CA GLU A 35 -14.36 -28.49 8.28
C GLU A 35 -13.91 -29.72 7.45
N THR A 36 -14.59 -30.85 7.62
CA THR A 36 -14.26 -32.11 6.91
C THR A 36 -14.67 -32.10 5.44
N THR A 37 -15.60 -31.24 5.02
CA THR A 37 -16.17 -31.24 3.66
C THR A 37 -15.79 -30.05 2.82
N ILE A 38 -15.08 -29.05 3.39
CA ILE A 38 -14.81 -27.78 2.73
C ILE A 38 -13.31 -27.52 2.66
N SER A 39 -12.83 -27.14 1.47
CA SER A 39 -11.47 -26.66 1.31
C SER A 39 -11.38 -25.16 1.72
N ALA A 40 -11.19 -24.93 3.00
CA ALA A 40 -10.84 -23.64 3.57
C ALA A 40 -9.37 -23.59 3.99
N SER A 41 -8.80 -22.40 4.06
CA SER A 41 -7.48 -22.19 4.62
C SER A 41 -7.52 -20.95 5.51
N THR A 42 -7.06 -21.11 6.75
CA THR A 42 -7.13 -20.05 7.77
C THR A 42 -5.74 -19.67 8.26
N VAL A 43 -5.52 -18.39 8.51
CA VAL A 43 -4.33 -17.86 9.15
C VAL A 43 -4.73 -16.94 10.31
N SER A 44 -4.03 -17.05 11.44
CA SER A 44 -4.29 -16.19 12.60
C SER A 44 -3.64 -14.82 12.44
N GLY A 45 -4.25 -13.80 13.05
CA GLY A 45 -3.66 -12.46 13.10
C GLY A 45 -2.28 -12.43 13.76
N LYS A 46 -2.02 -13.29 14.75
CA LYS A 46 -0.69 -13.45 15.37
C LYS A 46 0.38 -13.87 14.37
N GLU A 47 0.04 -14.75 13.43
CA GLU A 47 0.98 -15.19 12.39
C GLU A 47 1.24 -14.09 11.38
N LEU A 48 0.23 -13.29 11.06
CA LEU A 48 0.35 -12.15 10.15
C LEU A 48 1.22 -11.04 10.73
N MET A 49 1.10 -10.75 12.02
CA MET A 49 1.88 -9.72 12.72
C MET A 49 3.38 -10.04 12.86
N LYS A 50 3.84 -11.26 12.53
CA LYS A 50 5.27 -11.58 12.48
C LYS A 50 6.02 -10.82 11.38
N ARG A 51 5.30 -10.23 10.43
CA ARG A 51 5.85 -9.37 9.39
C ARG A 51 5.34 -7.95 9.58
N SER A 52 6.23 -6.98 9.52
CA SER A 52 5.86 -5.57 9.55
C SER A 52 5.32 -5.17 8.18
N ASN A 53 3.99 -5.13 8.03
CA ASN A 53 3.31 -4.64 6.84
C ASN A 53 2.27 -3.60 7.24
N ILE A 54 2.17 -2.51 6.50
CA ILE A 54 1.08 -1.53 6.68
C ILE A 54 -0.24 -2.13 6.16
N ASN A 55 -0.16 -2.79 5.01
CA ASN A 55 -1.33 -3.35 4.34
C ASN A 55 -1.52 -4.83 4.71
N PRO A 56 -2.68 -5.21 5.28
CA PRO A 56 -2.97 -6.60 5.62
C PRO A 56 -2.89 -7.56 4.45
N ALA A 57 -3.28 -7.13 3.25
CA ALA A 57 -3.22 -7.96 2.05
C ALA A 57 -1.79 -8.39 1.72
N ASN A 58 -0.79 -7.51 1.93
CA ASN A 58 0.63 -7.86 1.75
C ASN A 58 1.12 -8.89 2.78
N ALA A 59 0.56 -8.87 4.00
CA ALA A 59 0.92 -9.84 5.04
C ALA A 59 0.46 -11.28 4.73
N LEU A 60 -0.54 -11.43 3.85
CA LEU A 60 -1.07 -12.72 3.43
C LEU A 60 -0.15 -13.47 2.45
N TYR A 61 0.88 -12.82 1.88
CA TYR A 61 1.79 -13.42 0.92
C TYR A 61 2.41 -14.72 1.45
N GLY A 62 2.12 -15.84 0.76
CA GLY A 62 2.61 -17.18 1.13
C GLY A 62 2.01 -17.76 2.41
N LYS A 63 0.88 -17.23 2.95
CA LYS A 63 0.27 -17.67 4.21
C LYS A 63 -0.96 -18.56 4.02
N LEU A 64 -1.64 -18.47 2.90
CA LEU A 64 -2.89 -19.18 2.64
C LEU A 64 -2.79 -20.03 1.37
N ASN A 65 -3.10 -21.32 1.49
CA ASN A 65 -3.01 -22.25 0.37
C ASN A 65 -4.06 -21.93 -0.71
N GLY A 66 -3.58 -21.66 -1.93
CA GLY A 66 -4.43 -21.34 -3.08
C GLY A 66 -4.68 -19.84 -3.28
N LEU A 67 -4.17 -18.98 -2.38
CA LEU A 67 -4.16 -17.53 -2.56
C LEU A 67 -2.86 -17.11 -3.27
N PHE A 68 -2.99 -16.50 -4.43
CA PHE A 68 -1.90 -15.86 -5.15
C PHE A 68 -1.92 -14.38 -4.85
N ILE A 69 -0.77 -13.84 -4.47
CA ILE A 69 -0.58 -12.41 -4.23
C ILE A 69 0.60 -11.95 -5.08
N ARG A 70 0.36 -10.96 -5.91
CA ARG A 70 1.41 -10.21 -6.58
C ARG A 70 1.51 -8.86 -5.90
N GLN A 71 2.61 -8.64 -5.20
CA GLN A 71 2.93 -7.34 -4.63
C GLN A 71 3.26 -6.40 -5.79
N ASN A 72 2.46 -5.38 -5.95
CA ASN A 72 2.77 -4.27 -6.84
C ASN A 72 3.65 -3.35 -6.00
N GLY A 73 4.96 -3.37 -6.25
CA GLY A 73 5.90 -2.53 -5.52
C GLY A 73 5.52 -1.07 -5.71
N GLU A 74 5.13 -0.40 -4.65
CA GLU A 74 5.15 1.05 -4.58
C GLU A 74 6.48 1.46 -3.96
N TYR A 75 7.14 2.38 -4.63
CA TYR A 75 8.50 2.75 -4.32
C TYR A 75 8.53 3.73 -3.17
N GLY A 76 8.62 3.21 -1.96
CA GLY A 76 9.04 4.02 -0.83
C GLY A 76 8.01 4.33 0.23
N ASP A 77 6.71 4.07 0.04
CA ASP A 77 5.71 4.28 1.10
C ASP A 77 5.20 2.98 1.76
N GLY A 78 5.67 1.83 1.29
CA GLY A 78 5.36 0.52 1.87
C GLY A 78 3.89 0.10 1.78
N GLU A 79 3.06 0.83 1.06
CA GLU A 79 1.61 0.69 1.08
C GLU A 79 1.03 -0.05 -0.13
N GLY A 80 1.87 -0.43 -1.11
CA GLY A 80 1.42 -1.05 -2.35
C GLY A 80 0.25 -2.01 -2.19
N TYR A 81 -0.85 -1.75 -2.89
CA TYR A 81 -2.02 -2.62 -2.90
C TYR A 81 -1.73 -3.83 -3.79
N PRO A 82 -1.61 -5.03 -3.23
CA PRO A 82 -1.32 -6.20 -4.02
C PRO A 82 -2.53 -6.62 -4.84
N SER A 83 -2.29 -7.19 -6.00
CA SER A 83 -3.32 -7.94 -6.70
C SER A 83 -3.42 -9.35 -6.12
N MET A 84 -4.64 -9.80 -5.87
CA MET A 84 -4.94 -11.09 -5.26
C MET A 84 -5.84 -11.93 -6.17
N ASN A 85 -5.55 -13.24 -6.24
CA ASN A 85 -6.37 -14.21 -6.94
C ASN A 85 -6.44 -15.50 -6.14
N ILE A 86 -7.61 -16.15 -6.11
CA ILE A 86 -7.76 -17.49 -5.53
C ILE A 86 -7.78 -18.50 -6.68
N ARG A 87 -6.88 -19.50 -6.64
CA ARG A 87 -6.72 -20.54 -7.67
C ARG A 87 -6.38 -20.03 -9.08
N GLY A 88 -5.84 -18.80 -9.19
CA GLY A 88 -5.43 -18.19 -10.46
C GLY A 88 -6.48 -17.28 -11.09
N ILE A 89 -6.22 -16.89 -12.33
CA ILE A 89 -7.07 -15.98 -13.09
C ILE A 89 -8.12 -16.82 -13.81
N GLY A 90 -9.38 -16.66 -13.44
CA GLY A 90 -10.52 -17.41 -14.00
C GLY A 90 -11.28 -16.66 -15.08
N SER A 91 -11.09 -15.34 -15.22
CA SER A 91 -11.80 -14.48 -16.16
C SER A 91 -10.90 -13.42 -16.75
N LEU A 92 -11.14 -13.07 -18.02
CA LEU A 92 -10.46 -11.95 -18.68
C LEU A 92 -10.98 -10.58 -18.21
N ASN A 93 -12.18 -10.51 -17.65
CA ASN A 93 -12.83 -9.25 -17.29
C ASN A 93 -12.67 -8.87 -15.82
N ASN A 94 -13.01 -9.79 -14.89
CA ASN A 94 -12.98 -9.50 -13.47
C ASN A 94 -12.56 -10.74 -12.68
N ASN A 95 -11.53 -10.59 -11.85
CA ASN A 95 -11.03 -11.64 -10.95
C ASN A 95 -11.03 -11.16 -9.48
N SER A 96 -11.82 -10.12 -9.17
CA SER A 96 -11.89 -9.59 -7.81
C SER A 96 -12.45 -10.63 -6.84
N ILE A 97 -11.76 -10.79 -5.72
CA ILE A 97 -12.17 -11.66 -4.62
C ILE A 97 -13.19 -10.89 -3.78
N LEU A 98 -14.22 -11.56 -3.35
CA LEU A 98 -15.21 -10.99 -2.44
C LEU A 98 -14.66 -11.05 -1.00
N VAL A 99 -14.62 -9.92 -0.31
CA VAL A 99 -14.08 -9.83 1.05
C VAL A 99 -15.20 -9.46 2.03
N PHE A 100 -15.33 -10.22 3.10
CA PHE A 100 -16.22 -9.92 4.22
C PHE A 100 -15.43 -9.68 5.49
N VAL A 101 -15.70 -8.56 6.15
CA VAL A 101 -15.17 -8.22 7.47
C VAL A 101 -16.34 -8.26 8.46
N ASP A 102 -16.26 -9.17 9.41
CA ASP A 102 -17.32 -9.41 10.41
C ASP A 102 -18.73 -9.56 9.78
N GLY A 103 -18.78 -10.15 8.55
CA GLY A 103 -20.03 -10.44 7.82
C GLY A 103 -20.56 -9.32 6.94
N LEU A 104 -19.87 -8.21 6.81
CA LEU A 104 -20.17 -7.13 5.85
C LEU A 104 -19.09 -7.06 4.78
N GLU A 105 -19.52 -6.84 3.54
CA GLU A 105 -18.59 -6.66 2.42
C GLU A 105 -17.80 -5.36 2.59
N ARG A 106 -16.47 -5.49 2.75
CA ARG A 106 -15.57 -4.37 2.99
C ARG A 106 -14.20 -4.65 2.38
N ASP A 107 -13.45 -3.60 2.08
CA ASP A 107 -12.08 -3.72 1.61
C ASP A 107 -11.13 -4.15 2.75
N ILE A 108 -10.34 -5.20 2.52
CA ILE A 108 -9.30 -5.66 3.46
C ILE A 108 -8.26 -4.57 3.76
N ASN A 109 -8.03 -3.66 2.82
CA ASN A 109 -7.09 -2.56 2.98
C ASN A 109 -7.58 -1.45 3.93
N SER A 110 -8.85 -1.49 4.31
CA SER A 110 -9.39 -0.61 5.36
C SER A 110 -8.93 -1.00 6.76
N LEU A 111 -8.41 -2.21 6.93
CA LEU A 111 -8.00 -2.79 8.20
C LEU A 111 -6.52 -2.57 8.50
N VAL A 112 -6.12 -2.91 9.74
CA VAL A 112 -4.74 -3.08 10.17
C VAL A 112 -4.54 -4.46 10.78
N LEU A 113 -3.31 -4.97 10.78
CA LEU A 113 -3.01 -6.33 11.25
C LEU A 113 -3.38 -6.55 12.71
N GLU A 114 -3.27 -5.51 13.53
CA GLU A 114 -3.50 -5.55 14.98
C GLU A 114 -4.94 -5.81 15.36
N GLU A 115 -5.90 -5.48 14.50
CA GLU A 115 -7.33 -5.72 14.75
C GLU A 115 -7.82 -7.08 14.28
N ILE A 116 -7.02 -7.80 13.49
CA ILE A 116 -7.41 -9.07 12.90
C ILE A 116 -7.20 -10.23 13.89
N GLU A 117 -8.25 -11.01 14.12
CA GLU A 117 -8.16 -12.28 14.85
C GLU A 117 -7.72 -13.40 13.93
N GLU A 118 -8.43 -13.56 12.80
CA GLU A 118 -8.12 -14.56 11.77
C GLU A 118 -8.63 -14.16 10.39
N ILE A 119 -8.03 -14.72 9.36
CA ILE A 119 -8.47 -14.61 7.97
C ILE A 119 -8.62 -16.02 7.41
N THR A 120 -9.80 -16.29 6.83
CA THR A 120 -10.12 -17.56 6.17
C THR A 120 -10.45 -17.33 4.71
N ILE A 121 -9.90 -18.14 3.81
CA ILE A 121 -10.30 -18.16 2.41
C ILE A 121 -11.20 -19.36 2.11
N LEU A 122 -12.28 -19.11 1.38
CA LEU A 122 -13.18 -20.10 0.83
C LEU A 122 -12.92 -20.21 -0.68
N LYS A 123 -12.73 -21.43 -1.15
CA LYS A 123 -12.29 -21.68 -2.53
C LYS A 123 -13.03 -22.79 -3.26
N ASP A 124 -13.91 -23.52 -2.58
CA ASP A 124 -14.71 -24.60 -3.17
C ASP A 124 -16.14 -24.16 -3.44
N ALA A 125 -16.76 -24.71 -4.47
CA ALA A 125 -18.14 -24.39 -4.84
C ALA A 125 -19.13 -24.60 -3.69
N ALA A 126 -18.97 -25.63 -2.87
CA ALA A 126 -19.82 -25.88 -1.71
C ALA A 126 -19.72 -24.75 -0.67
N ALA A 127 -18.48 -24.29 -0.37
CA ALA A 127 -18.24 -23.18 0.54
C ALA A 127 -18.69 -21.83 -0.02
N LEU A 128 -18.69 -21.69 -1.34
CA LEU A 128 -19.05 -20.44 -2.04
C LEU A 128 -20.54 -20.34 -2.34
N ALA A 129 -21.31 -21.44 -2.25
CA ALA A 129 -22.73 -21.47 -2.59
C ALA A 129 -23.57 -20.38 -1.90
N PRO A 130 -23.37 -20.04 -0.60
CA PRO A 130 -24.11 -18.99 0.07
C PRO A 130 -23.85 -17.57 -0.49
N TYR A 131 -22.74 -17.38 -1.18
CA TYR A 131 -22.35 -16.09 -1.77
C TYR A 131 -22.80 -15.94 -3.22
N GLY A 132 -23.41 -17.00 -3.79
CA GLY A 132 -23.93 -17.01 -5.15
C GLY A 132 -22.84 -16.72 -6.19
N ILE A 133 -23.25 -16.16 -7.33
CA ILE A 133 -22.34 -15.83 -8.44
C ILE A 133 -21.27 -14.81 -8.06
N ARG A 134 -21.51 -13.96 -7.08
CA ARG A 134 -20.52 -12.97 -6.61
C ARG A 134 -19.30 -13.62 -5.95
N GLY A 135 -19.49 -14.80 -5.35
CA GLY A 135 -18.41 -15.57 -4.75
C GLY A 135 -17.59 -16.41 -5.74
N ALA A 136 -17.86 -16.37 -7.05
CA ALA A 136 -17.25 -17.27 -8.04
C ALA A 136 -15.73 -17.21 -8.08
N ASN A 137 -15.11 -16.05 -7.78
CA ASN A 137 -13.66 -15.88 -7.72
C ASN A 137 -13.06 -16.22 -6.35
N GLY A 138 -13.86 -16.75 -5.43
CA GLY A 138 -13.48 -17.03 -4.06
C GLY A 138 -13.89 -15.93 -3.08
N VAL A 139 -13.87 -16.27 -1.80
CA VAL A 139 -14.28 -15.38 -0.70
C VAL A 139 -13.19 -15.35 0.36
N ILE A 140 -12.89 -14.17 0.86
CA ILE A 140 -12.04 -13.93 2.03
C ILE A 140 -12.94 -13.51 3.18
N LEU A 141 -12.87 -14.24 4.29
CA LEU A 141 -13.55 -13.92 5.54
C LEU A 141 -12.53 -13.40 6.53
N VAL A 142 -12.76 -12.20 7.04
CA VAL A 142 -11.94 -11.58 8.06
C VAL A 142 -12.74 -11.47 9.34
N LYS A 143 -12.24 -12.05 10.42
CA LYS A 143 -12.77 -11.84 11.77
C LYS A 143 -11.89 -10.88 12.53
N THR A 144 -12.48 -9.86 13.14
CA THR A 144 -11.76 -8.92 13.98
C THR A 144 -11.75 -9.37 15.43
N LYS A 145 -10.73 -8.92 16.19
CA LYS A 145 -10.57 -9.25 17.60
C LYS A 145 -11.74 -8.76 18.43
N ARG A 146 -12.15 -9.58 19.39
CA ARG A 146 -13.25 -9.30 20.31
C ARG A 146 -12.83 -9.46 21.76
N GLY A 147 -13.55 -8.80 22.66
CA GLY A 147 -13.36 -8.97 24.09
C GLY A 147 -13.77 -10.36 24.55
N LYS A 148 -13.10 -10.83 25.60
CA LYS A 148 -13.42 -12.07 26.32
C LYS A 148 -13.82 -11.73 27.73
N LYS A 149 -14.62 -12.60 28.36
CA LYS A 149 -14.91 -12.48 29.80
C LYS A 149 -13.62 -12.57 30.60
N GLY A 150 -13.38 -11.60 31.45
CA GLY A 150 -12.18 -11.55 32.30
C GLY A 150 -11.83 -10.13 32.73
N LYS A 151 -10.73 -10.02 33.46
CA LYS A 151 -10.14 -8.72 33.78
C LYS A 151 -9.71 -8.01 32.49
N THR A 152 -9.68 -6.69 32.53
CA THR A 152 -9.14 -5.89 31.45
C THR A 152 -7.67 -6.25 31.22
N ASP A 153 -7.38 -6.64 30.01
CA ASP A 153 -6.02 -6.85 29.49
C ASP A 153 -5.64 -5.65 28.64
N ILE A 154 -4.53 -5.01 28.99
CA ILE A 154 -4.01 -3.83 28.30
C ILE A 154 -2.66 -4.23 27.70
N HIS A 155 -2.53 -4.02 26.40
CA HIS A 155 -1.28 -4.26 25.69
C HIS A 155 -0.85 -3.01 24.94
N VAL A 156 0.43 -2.62 25.14
CA VAL A 156 1.08 -1.51 24.43
C VAL A 156 2.29 -2.07 23.71
N SER A 157 2.43 -1.73 22.44
CA SER A 157 3.63 -2.08 21.67
C SER A 157 4.12 -0.90 20.86
N TYR A 158 5.43 -0.79 20.75
CA TYR A 158 6.13 0.10 19.84
C TYR A 158 7.03 -0.73 18.94
N GLN A 159 6.99 -0.44 17.66
CA GLN A 159 7.83 -1.09 16.66
C GLN A 159 8.51 -0.02 15.81
N HIS A 160 9.83 -0.07 15.77
CA HIS A 160 10.64 0.67 14.81
C HIS A 160 11.11 -0.29 13.72
N SER A 161 10.96 0.10 12.46
CA SER A 161 11.36 -0.70 11.30
C SER A 161 12.20 0.13 10.35
N VAL A 162 13.22 -0.50 9.81
CA VAL A 162 14.06 0.05 8.74
C VAL A 162 13.70 -0.68 7.45
N THR A 163 13.31 0.09 6.44
CA THR A 163 12.93 -0.43 5.12
C THR A 163 14.07 -0.19 4.15
N THR A 164 14.58 -1.24 3.53
CA THR A 164 15.64 -1.13 2.51
C THR A 164 15.16 -1.69 1.18
N PRO A 165 15.58 -1.14 0.04
CA PRO A 165 15.36 -1.77 -1.25
C PRO A 165 15.93 -3.19 -1.26
N VAL A 166 15.12 -4.17 -1.67
CA VAL A 166 15.59 -5.57 -1.76
C VAL A 166 16.69 -5.70 -2.79
N ARG A 167 16.57 -4.97 -3.91
CA ARG A 167 17.56 -4.93 -4.98
C ARG A 167 17.37 -3.68 -5.81
N LEU A 168 18.42 -2.90 -5.98
CA LEU A 168 18.52 -1.87 -7.01
C LEU A 168 19.40 -2.40 -8.15
N PRO A 169 19.11 -2.05 -9.41
CA PRO A 169 19.97 -2.43 -10.53
C PRO A 169 21.32 -1.73 -10.40
N GLN A 170 22.38 -2.41 -10.81
CA GLN A 170 23.66 -1.76 -11.06
C GLN A 170 23.62 -1.22 -12.48
N MET A 171 23.59 0.10 -12.59
CA MET A 171 23.64 0.77 -13.88
C MET A 171 25.09 0.87 -14.36
N ALA A 172 25.27 0.85 -15.69
CA ALA A 172 26.57 1.10 -16.29
C ALA A 172 27.02 2.55 -15.98
N ASP A 173 28.28 2.72 -15.67
CA ASP A 173 28.88 4.05 -15.59
C ASP A 173 28.95 4.73 -16.98
N ALA A 174 29.22 6.01 -17.00
CA ALA A 174 29.21 6.82 -18.21
C ALA A 174 30.18 6.32 -19.29
N ALA A 175 31.40 5.87 -18.89
CA ALA A 175 32.38 5.36 -19.82
C ALA A 175 31.98 4.02 -20.42
N THR A 176 31.55 3.08 -19.59
CA THR A 176 31.02 1.77 -20.01
C THR A 176 29.79 1.91 -20.91
N TYR A 177 28.88 2.83 -20.58
CA TYR A 177 27.73 3.13 -21.44
C TYR A 177 28.16 3.66 -22.82
N ALA A 178 29.13 4.62 -22.87
CA ALA A 178 29.62 5.19 -24.12
C ALA A 178 30.31 4.13 -24.98
N GLU A 179 31.11 3.25 -24.37
CA GLU A 179 31.74 2.11 -25.06
C GLU A 179 30.71 1.15 -25.64
N ALA A 180 29.70 0.78 -24.88
CA ALA A 180 28.62 -0.12 -25.32
C ALA A 180 27.80 0.48 -26.48
N VAL A 181 27.52 1.79 -26.43
CA VAL A 181 26.87 2.49 -27.56
C VAL A 181 27.71 2.45 -28.81
N ASN A 182 29.02 2.73 -28.70
CA ASN A 182 29.93 2.66 -29.86
C ASN A 182 30.02 1.22 -30.43
N GLU A 183 30.09 0.21 -29.60
CA GLU A 183 30.07 -1.19 -30.00
C GLU A 183 28.77 -1.54 -30.76
N GLY A 184 27.61 -1.12 -30.23
CA GLY A 184 26.32 -1.29 -30.90
C GLY A 184 26.30 -0.64 -32.29
N LEU A 185 26.77 0.60 -32.40
CA LEU A 185 26.86 1.32 -33.69
C LEU A 185 27.84 0.64 -34.66
N ALA A 186 28.96 0.15 -34.17
CA ALA A 186 29.94 -0.58 -35.00
C ALA A 186 29.33 -1.88 -35.56
N ASN A 187 28.53 -2.60 -34.78
CA ASN A 187 27.82 -3.81 -35.23
C ASN A 187 26.78 -3.52 -36.36
N GLU A 188 26.25 -2.28 -36.38
CA GLU A 188 25.35 -1.78 -37.42
C GLU A 188 26.11 -1.14 -38.60
N GLY A 189 27.45 -1.09 -38.57
CA GLY A 189 28.30 -0.44 -39.57
C GLY A 189 28.24 1.08 -39.55
N LEU A 190 27.83 1.67 -38.41
CA LEU A 190 27.74 3.11 -38.23
C LEU A 190 28.99 3.65 -37.54
N ALA A 191 29.25 4.95 -37.72
CA ALA A 191 30.36 5.63 -37.05
C ALA A 191 30.15 5.70 -35.51
N PRO A 192 31.23 5.63 -34.73
CA PRO A 192 31.13 5.79 -33.28
C PRO A 192 30.56 7.16 -32.89
N ARG A 193 29.72 7.18 -31.90
CA ARG A 193 29.09 8.39 -31.35
C ARG A 193 30.05 9.13 -30.41
N TYR A 194 30.85 8.40 -29.65
CA TYR A 194 31.77 8.92 -28.65
C TYR A 194 33.22 8.70 -29.10
N THR A 195 34.06 9.73 -29.01
CA THR A 195 35.49 9.61 -29.24
C THR A 195 36.20 8.95 -28.07
N GLN A 196 37.39 8.41 -28.28
CA GLN A 196 38.19 7.82 -27.19
C GLN A 196 38.57 8.88 -26.13
N GLN A 197 38.76 10.13 -26.53
CA GLN A 197 39.06 11.23 -25.61
C GLN A 197 37.85 11.56 -24.72
N GLU A 198 36.62 11.53 -25.25
CA GLU A 198 35.38 11.72 -24.50
C GLU A 198 35.13 10.55 -23.52
N ILE A 199 35.38 9.33 -23.94
CA ILE A 199 35.28 8.15 -23.07
C ILE A 199 36.26 8.25 -21.90
N GLU A 200 37.50 8.71 -22.16
CA GLU A 200 38.49 8.92 -21.11
C GLU A 200 38.11 10.11 -20.20
N ALA A 201 37.47 11.15 -20.74
CA ALA A 201 36.96 12.26 -19.94
C ALA A 201 35.89 11.78 -18.96
N TYR A 202 34.96 10.91 -19.39
CA TYR A 202 33.97 10.24 -18.50
C TYR A 202 34.68 9.37 -17.45
N ARG A 203 35.65 8.57 -17.84
CA ARG A 203 36.38 7.65 -16.95
C ARG A 203 37.21 8.38 -15.90
N SER A 204 37.87 9.45 -16.29
CA SER A 204 38.72 10.22 -15.38
C SER A 204 37.95 11.08 -14.37
N GLY A 205 36.67 11.41 -14.67
CA GLY A 205 35.86 12.32 -13.86
C GLY A 205 36.39 13.74 -13.74
N LYS A 206 37.32 14.14 -14.62
CA LYS A 206 38.02 15.45 -14.55
C LYS A 206 37.07 16.64 -14.76
N TYR A 207 36.03 16.44 -15.55
CA TYR A 207 35.06 17.46 -15.93
C TYR A 207 33.61 17.03 -15.61
N PRO A 208 33.22 16.95 -14.33
CA PRO A 208 31.99 16.31 -13.91
C PRO A 208 30.68 17.00 -14.38
N THR A 209 30.77 18.28 -14.75
CA THR A 209 29.63 19.02 -15.31
C THR A 209 29.49 18.88 -16.82
N LEU A 210 30.61 18.70 -17.54
CA LEU A 210 30.63 18.57 -18.99
C LEU A 210 30.62 17.11 -19.44
N PHE A 211 31.33 16.25 -18.72
CA PHE A 211 31.35 14.79 -18.92
C PHE A 211 30.87 14.10 -17.65
N PRO A 212 29.55 14.15 -17.37
CA PRO A 212 28.99 13.63 -16.14
C PRO A 212 29.03 12.12 -16.08
N ASN A 213 29.16 11.61 -14.85
CA ASN A 213 29.02 10.20 -14.53
C ASN A 213 28.13 10.09 -13.27
N VAL A 214 26.83 10.08 -13.46
CA VAL A 214 25.84 10.22 -12.38
C VAL A 214 25.24 8.88 -12.04
N ASP A 215 25.34 8.49 -10.77
CA ASP A 215 24.53 7.40 -10.21
C ASP A 215 23.16 7.95 -9.79
N TRP A 216 22.19 7.89 -10.70
CA TRP A 216 20.87 8.45 -10.52
C TRP A 216 20.10 7.84 -9.35
N PHE A 217 20.30 6.55 -9.07
CA PHE A 217 19.68 5.90 -7.92
C PHE A 217 20.23 6.47 -6.61
N ASN A 218 21.55 6.57 -6.51
CA ASN A 218 22.21 7.13 -5.33
C ASN A 218 21.90 8.63 -5.14
N GLU A 219 21.76 9.41 -6.21
CA GLU A 219 21.41 10.84 -6.10
C GLU A 219 19.96 11.06 -5.68
N THR A 220 19.04 10.15 -6.04
CA THR A 220 17.60 10.32 -5.82
C THR A 220 17.10 9.58 -4.58
N LEU A 221 17.68 8.42 -4.25
CA LEU A 221 17.21 7.54 -3.19
C LEU A 221 18.18 7.45 -2.01
N ARG A 222 17.61 7.29 -0.81
CA ARG A 222 18.35 6.92 0.40
C ARG A 222 18.53 5.40 0.46
N ASP A 223 19.49 4.96 1.25
CA ASP A 223 19.72 3.53 1.50
C ASP A 223 18.58 2.88 2.28
N HIS A 224 17.87 3.67 3.08
CA HIS A 224 16.77 3.16 3.92
C HIS A 224 15.69 4.20 4.20
N GLY A 225 14.47 3.72 4.33
CA GLY A 225 13.33 4.39 4.91
C GLY A 225 13.13 3.98 6.37
N GLN A 226 12.21 4.65 7.06
CA GLN A 226 11.93 4.42 8.49
C GLN A 226 10.44 4.33 8.72
N ARG A 227 10.02 3.39 9.58
CA ARG A 227 8.64 3.26 10.01
C ARG A 227 8.58 3.11 11.51
N ASP A 228 7.75 3.91 12.13
CA ASP A 228 7.40 3.84 13.52
C ASP A 228 5.92 3.47 13.67
N GLN A 229 5.64 2.51 14.53
CA GLN A 229 4.29 2.05 14.82
C GLN A 229 4.08 1.94 16.31
N VAL A 230 3.01 2.58 16.80
CA VAL A 230 2.56 2.48 18.18
C VAL A 230 1.19 1.84 18.17
N ASN A 231 1.00 0.83 19.00
CA ASN A 231 -0.27 0.17 19.14
C ASN A 231 -0.66 0.06 20.61
N PHE A 232 -1.88 0.44 20.92
CA PHE A 232 -2.52 0.29 22.22
C PHE A 232 -3.79 -0.54 22.05
N THR A 233 -3.94 -1.59 22.83
CA THR A 233 -5.17 -2.37 22.87
C THR A 233 -5.63 -2.57 24.31
N ALA A 234 -6.96 -2.55 24.50
CA ALA A 234 -7.60 -2.87 25.75
C ALA A 234 -8.76 -3.83 25.49
N SER A 235 -8.75 -4.98 26.12
CA SER A 235 -9.80 -5.98 25.95
C SER A 235 -10.20 -6.58 27.29
N GLY A 236 -11.47 -6.95 27.43
CA GLY A 236 -11.98 -7.53 28.65
C GLY A 236 -13.48 -7.66 28.65
N GLY A 237 -14.05 -7.92 29.80
CA GLY A 237 -15.49 -7.90 29.96
C GLY A 237 -16.04 -8.76 31.07
N SER A 238 -17.33 -8.59 31.27
CA SER A 238 -18.16 -9.35 32.20
C SER A 238 -18.95 -10.43 31.46
N ASN A 239 -19.89 -11.08 32.15
CA ASN A 239 -20.85 -11.99 31.53
C ASN A 239 -21.82 -11.27 30.58
N ARG A 240 -22.05 -9.96 30.76
CA ARG A 240 -23.00 -9.18 29.99
C ARG A 240 -22.39 -8.30 28.94
N ILE A 241 -21.18 -7.79 29.16
CA ILE A 241 -20.52 -6.85 28.25
C ILE A 241 -19.09 -7.31 28.07
N ARG A 242 -18.69 -7.50 26.82
CA ARG A 242 -17.31 -7.77 26.41
C ARG A 242 -16.89 -6.71 25.41
N TYR A 243 -15.65 -6.25 25.50
CA TYR A 243 -15.15 -5.19 24.66
C TYR A 243 -13.70 -5.45 24.23
N TYR A 244 -13.41 -4.98 23.03
CA TYR A 244 -12.07 -4.83 22.48
C TYR A 244 -11.96 -3.41 21.94
N SER A 245 -10.94 -2.68 22.34
CA SER A 245 -10.63 -1.35 21.82
C SER A 245 -9.18 -1.29 21.40
N MET A 246 -8.89 -0.60 20.31
CA MET A 246 -7.56 -0.46 19.73
C MET A 246 -7.36 0.97 19.26
N ILE A 247 -6.14 1.50 19.49
CA ILE A 247 -5.61 2.70 18.87
C ILE A 247 -4.26 2.30 18.27
N ASN A 248 -4.10 2.51 16.97
CA ASN A 248 -2.87 2.21 16.25
C ASN A 248 -2.44 3.45 15.47
N PHE A 249 -1.18 3.83 15.62
CA PHE A 249 -0.57 4.94 14.88
C PHE A 249 0.65 4.42 14.11
N ILE A 250 0.72 4.78 12.83
CA ILE A 250 1.83 4.42 11.94
C ILE A 250 2.36 5.71 11.32
N SER A 251 3.66 5.91 11.38
CA SER A 251 4.40 6.94 10.64
C SER A 251 5.44 6.26 9.77
N ASP A 252 5.33 6.43 8.46
CA ASP A 252 6.23 5.82 7.48
C ASP A 252 6.88 6.89 6.63
N ARG A 253 8.20 6.80 6.44
CA ARG A 253 9.00 7.70 5.61
C ARG A 253 9.75 6.90 4.56
N GLY A 254 9.51 7.25 3.32
CA GLY A 254 10.09 6.59 2.16
C GLY A 254 11.55 6.91 1.88
N LEU A 255 11.96 6.58 0.67
CA LEU A 255 13.37 6.52 0.26
C LEU A 255 13.88 7.78 -0.46
N LEU A 256 13.06 8.80 -0.70
CA LEU A 256 13.52 9.98 -1.45
C LEU A 256 14.55 10.81 -0.67
N LYS A 257 15.59 11.28 -1.37
CA LYS A 257 16.56 12.27 -0.89
C LYS A 257 16.08 13.69 -1.18
N ASN A 258 16.71 14.67 -0.52
CA ASN A 258 16.57 16.11 -0.83
C ASN A 258 15.13 16.61 -0.81
N THR A 259 14.30 16.05 0.05
CA THR A 259 12.84 16.28 0.09
C THR A 259 12.42 17.47 0.95
N ASP A 260 13.32 18.04 1.75
CA ASP A 260 13.09 19.24 2.56
C ASP A 260 13.30 20.48 1.69
N GLN A 261 12.22 21.22 1.46
CA GLN A 261 12.22 22.46 0.70
C GLN A 261 11.99 23.69 1.60
N GLY A 262 12.26 23.56 2.89
CA GLY A 262 12.08 24.59 3.91
C GLY A 262 10.62 24.83 4.30
N SER A 263 9.75 25.21 3.38
CA SER A 263 8.33 25.45 3.65
C SER A 263 7.42 24.23 3.46
N TYR A 264 7.90 23.19 2.80
CA TYR A 264 7.20 21.92 2.55
C TYR A 264 8.19 20.78 2.34
N SER A 265 7.70 19.55 2.46
CA SER A 265 8.46 18.35 2.15
C SER A 265 7.85 17.63 0.95
N THR A 266 8.70 17.10 0.09
CA THR A 266 8.31 16.25 -1.05
C THR A 266 8.54 14.77 -0.74
N GLN A 267 8.80 14.39 0.52
CA GLN A 267 9.03 13.02 0.93
C GLN A 267 7.77 12.17 0.67
N LEU A 268 7.99 10.98 0.17
CA LEU A 268 6.99 9.93 0.24
C LEU A 268 6.80 9.54 1.69
N ALA A 269 5.65 9.85 2.26
CA ALA A 269 5.39 9.56 3.66
C ALA A 269 3.91 9.26 3.89
N ASN A 270 3.64 8.39 4.85
CA ASN A 270 2.30 8.10 5.34
C ASN A 270 2.22 8.33 6.84
N SER A 271 1.12 8.95 7.27
CA SER A 271 0.73 9.04 8.67
C SER A 271 -0.68 8.45 8.80
N ILE A 272 -0.82 7.37 9.57
CA ILE A 272 -2.07 6.61 9.65
C ILE A 272 -2.45 6.47 11.12
N LEU A 273 -3.67 6.91 11.46
CA LEU A 273 -4.29 6.67 12.76
C LEU A 273 -5.50 5.76 12.56
N ASN A 274 -5.51 4.63 13.25
CA ASN A 274 -6.62 3.68 13.26
C ASN A 274 -7.17 3.56 14.67
N VAL A 275 -8.49 3.57 14.78
CA VAL A 275 -9.21 3.35 16.03
C VAL A 275 -10.29 2.30 15.77
N ARG A 276 -10.39 1.31 16.65
CA ARG A 276 -11.47 0.30 16.60
C ARG A 276 -12.02 0.06 17.99
N THR A 277 -13.33 -0.12 18.06
CA THR A 277 -14.02 -0.62 19.25
C THR A 277 -15.08 -1.64 18.85
N ASN A 278 -14.97 -2.84 19.38
CA ASN A 278 -15.92 -3.92 19.23
C ASN A 278 -16.58 -4.21 20.59
N LEU A 279 -17.90 -4.16 20.64
CA LEU A 279 -18.69 -4.41 21.84
C LEU A 279 -19.64 -5.58 21.61
N ASP A 280 -19.67 -6.52 22.53
CA ASP A 280 -20.65 -7.59 22.60
C ASP A 280 -21.46 -7.41 23.88
N ILE A 281 -22.77 -7.22 23.75
CA ILE A 281 -23.68 -6.93 24.89
C ILE A 281 -24.77 -7.99 24.90
N ASP A 282 -24.81 -8.80 25.95
CA ASP A 282 -25.91 -9.72 26.23
C ASP A 282 -26.99 -8.95 27.04
N ILE A 283 -28.02 -8.43 26.35
CA ILE A 283 -29.09 -7.63 26.95
C ILE A 283 -29.93 -8.53 27.85
N THR A 284 -30.30 -9.70 27.33
CA THR A 284 -31.00 -10.79 28.05
C THR A 284 -30.24 -12.10 27.81
N SER A 285 -30.74 -13.20 28.36
CA SER A 285 -30.20 -14.53 28.06
C SER A 285 -30.44 -14.95 26.61
N SER A 286 -31.44 -14.35 25.94
CA SER A 286 -31.86 -14.66 24.56
C SER A 286 -31.56 -13.54 23.56
N THR A 287 -31.18 -12.34 24.03
CA THR A 287 -30.95 -11.17 23.16
C THR A 287 -29.52 -10.68 23.26
N ARG A 288 -28.81 -10.66 22.14
CA ARG A 288 -27.44 -10.16 22.02
C ARG A 288 -27.37 -9.03 21.02
N VAL A 289 -26.60 -8.01 21.37
CA VAL A 289 -26.21 -6.91 20.46
C VAL A 289 -24.68 -6.88 20.31
N LYS A 290 -24.23 -6.79 19.06
CA LYS A 290 -22.85 -6.51 18.72
C LYS A 290 -22.76 -5.15 18.05
N VAL A 291 -21.81 -4.32 18.47
CA VAL A 291 -21.52 -3.03 17.87
C VAL A 291 -20.05 -3.01 17.50
N ASN A 292 -19.76 -2.73 16.25
CA ASN A 292 -18.40 -2.54 15.76
C ASN A 292 -18.28 -1.12 15.20
N LEU A 293 -17.28 -0.41 15.67
CA LEU A 293 -16.91 0.94 15.22
C LEU A 293 -15.44 0.94 14.83
N SER A 294 -15.13 1.44 13.65
CA SER A 294 -13.74 1.60 13.18
C SER A 294 -13.59 2.92 12.45
N GLY A 295 -12.53 3.65 12.77
CA GLY A 295 -12.14 4.88 12.10
C GLY A 295 -10.69 4.80 11.64
N LYS A 296 -10.40 5.24 10.42
CA LYS A 296 -9.06 5.36 9.86
C LYS A 296 -8.88 6.76 9.30
N LEU A 297 -7.85 7.45 9.79
CA LEU A 297 -7.36 8.70 9.23
C LEU A 297 -6.01 8.43 8.59
N LYS A 298 -5.85 8.81 7.33
CA LYS A 298 -4.61 8.62 6.60
C LYS A 298 -4.23 9.92 5.91
N GLU A 299 -3.00 10.33 6.12
CA GLU A 299 -2.35 11.40 5.38
C GLU A 299 -1.19 10.81 4.57
N LYS A 300 -1.20 11.08 3.26
CA LYS A 300 -0.12 10.67 2.36
C LYS A 300 0.50 11.91 1.75
N TYR A 301 1.82 11.95 1.75
CA TYR A 301 2.64 13.00 1.14
C TYR A 301 3.40 12.42 -0.04
N SER A 302 3.54 13.19 -1.12
CA SER A 302 4.29 12.81 -2.31
C SER A 302 4.80 14.05 -3.07
N PRO A 303 5.78 13.91 -3.98
CA PRO A 303 6.17 14.97 -4.91
C PRO A 303 4.99 15.44 -5.76
N GLY A 304 5.03 16.68 -6.24
CA GLY A 304 3.87 17.35 -6.83
C GLY A 304 3.50 16.92 -8.24
N SER A 305 4.43 16.47 -9.07
CA SER A 305 4.17 16.25 -10.49
C SER A 305 4.49 14.87 -11.01
N ILE A 306 5.13 14.03 -10.22
CA ILE A 306 5.55 12.71 -10.68
C ILE A 306 4.99 11.61 -9.77
N SER A 307 4.39 10.59 -10.37
CA SER A 307 4.04 9.39 -9.62
C SER A 307 5.29 8.54 -9.37
N ASP A 308 5.27 7.76 -8.30
CA ASP A 308 6.38 6.90 -7.90
C ASP A 308 6.82 5.95 -9.03
N GLY A 309 5.86 5.41 -9.78
CA GLY A 309 6.14 4.55 -10.94
C GLY A 309 6.90 5.26 -12.05
N VAL A 310 6.49 6.48 -12.39
CA VAL A 310 7.16 7.28 -13.45
C VAL A 310 8.55 7.74 -13.01
N LEU A 311 8.74 8.07 -11.72
CA LEU A 311 10.06 8.41 -11.18
C LEU A 311 11.02 7.23 -11.34
N MET A 312 10.59 6.03 -10.98
CA MET A 312 11.41 4.83 -11.13
C MET A 312 11.67 4.47 -12.57
N GLU A 313 10.69 4.57 -13.46
CA GLU A 313 10.88 4.39 -14.90
C GLU A 313 11.94 5.36 -15.43
N THR A 314 11.91 6.62 -15.00
CA THR A 314 12.93 7.61 -15.36
C THR A 314 14.32 7.20 -14.86
N LEU A 315 14.43 6.71 -13.60
CA LEU A 315 15.70 6.23 -13.04
C LEU A 315 16.27 5.03 -13.82
N TYR A 316 15.42 4.12 -14.30
CA TYR A 316 15.87 2.98 -15.11
C TYR A 316 16.27 3.36 -16.53
N ALA A 317 15.64 4.37 -17.10
CA ALA A 317 15.87 4.77 -18.49
C ALA A 317 17.02 5.76 -18.68
N LEU A 318 17.44 6.45 -17.62
CA LEU A 318 18.39 7.55 -17.72
C LEU A 318 19.83 7.05 -17.61
N PRO A 319 20.67 7.20 -18.67
CA PRO A 319 22.06 6.79 -18.60
C PRO A 319 22.90 7.75 -17.74
N ALA A 320 24.00 7.24 -17.20
CA ALA A 320 24.88 7.97 -16.29
C ALA A 320 25.50 9.22 -16.93
N ASN A 321 25.65 9.25 -18.24
CA ASN A 321 26.24 10.37 -19.00
C ASN A 321 25.22 11.31 -19.63
N ALA A 322 23.92 11.20 -19.28
CA ALA A 322 22.88 12.01 -19.92
C ALA A 322 23.09 13.52 -19.72
N TYR A 323 23.33 13.92 -18.49
CA TYR A 323 23.63 15.31 -18.05
C TYR A 323 24.07 15.30 -16.57
N PRO A 324 24.67 16.37 -16.05
CA PRO A 324 24.96 16.49 -14.63
C PRO A 324 23.65 16.72 -13.84
N VAL A 325 23.63 16.40 -12.54
CA VAL A 325 22.48 16.70 -11.68
C VAL A 325 22.15 18.20 -11.73
N ARG A 326 23.20 19.04 -11.69
CA ARG A 326 23.11 20.48 -11.89
C ARG A 326 24.26 20.94 -12.79
N SER A 327 23.96 21.92 -13.63
CA SER A 327 24.99 22.63 -14.43
C SER A 327 25.92 23.46 -13.53
N HIS A 328 26.97 24.00 -14.11
CA HIS A 328 27.85 24.92 -13.39
C HIS A 328 27.14 26.19 -12.90
N ASN A 329 26.03 26.58 -13.54
CA ASN A 329 25.18 27.70 -13.14
C ASN A 329 24.20 27.35 -12.00
N GLY A 330 24.22 26.08 -11.52
CA GLY A 330 23.30 25.60 -10.50
C GLY A 330 21.88 25.27 -11.00
N ILE A 331 21.64 25.38 -12.30
CA ILE A 331 20.38 25.01 -12.96
C ILE A 331 20.33 23.48 -13.08
N TRP A 332 19.15 22.89 -13.06
CA TRP A 332 18.99 21.46 -13.22
C TRP A 332 19.48 21.00 -14.60
N GLY A 333 20.21 19.88 -14.64
CA GLY A 333 20.58 19.25 -15.90
C GLY A 333 19.39 18.62 -16.58
N GLY A 334 19.37 18.65 -17.90
CA GLY A 334 18.34 18.04 -18.74
C GLY A 334 18.73 18.06 -20.19
N SER A 335 17.99 17.38 -21.05
CA SER A 335 18.17 17.44 -22.52
C SER A 335 16.83 17.22 -23.22
N ASN A 336 16.78 17.52 -24.52
CA ASN A 336 15.57 17.24 -25.33
C ASN A 336 15.21 15.74 -25.36
N MET A 337 16.21 14.86 -25.28
CA MET A 337 15.99 13.42 -25.21
C MET A 337 15.52 12.96 -23.84
N TYR A 338 16.06 13.58 -22.79
CA TYR A 338 15.78 13.28 -21.39
C TYR A 338 15.40 14.56 -20.64
N PRO A 339 14.16 15.06 -20.80
CA PRO A 339 13.76 16.36 -20.22
C PRO A 339 13.49 16.30 -18.72
N LYS A 340 13.43 15.11 -18.13
CA LYS A 340 13.11 14.90 -16.72
C LYS A 340 14.36 14.53 -15.92
N ASN A 341 14.73 15.40 -14.98
CA ASN A 341 15.79 15.13 -14.02
C ASN A 341 15.19 14.49 -12.76
N PRO A 342 15.53 13.23 -12.42
CA PRO A 342 14.89 12.52 -11.29
C PRO A 342 15.01 13.25 -9.95
N VAL A 343 16.15 13.90 -9.69
CA VAL A 343 16.37 14.66 -8.46
C VAL A 343 15.51 15.92 -8.43
N ALA A 344 15.36 16.61 -9.57
CA ALA A 344 14.46 17.75 -9.69
C ALA A 344 12.99 17.34 -9.58
N GLU A 345 12.61 16.25 -10.25
CA GLU A 345 11.25 15.71 -10.21
C GLU A 345 10.84 15.33 -8.78
N SER A 346 11.73 14.69 -8.02
CA SER A 346 11.45 14.31 -6.64
C SER A 346 11.48 15.44 -5.64
N SER A 347 12.17 16.57 -5.94
CA SER A 347 12.41 17.63 -4.96
C SER A 347 11.84 19.01 -5.32
N SER A 348 11.67 19.31 -6.61
CA SER A 348 11.44 20.70 -7.07
C SER A 348 10.13 20.92 -7.80
N THR A 349 9.28 19.90 -7.91
CA THR A 349 8.01 19.96 -8.64
C THR A 349 6.80 20.31 -7.79
N GLY A 350 7.01 20.67 -6.52
CA GLY A 350 5.95 20.93 -5.55
C GLY A 350 5.60 19.69 -4.74
N TYR A 351 4.38 19.62 -4.23
CA TYR A 351 3.92 18.52 -3.38
C TYR A 351 2.47 18.17 -3.62
N THR A 352 2.09 16.97 -3.25
CA THR A 352 0.70 16.53 -3.14
C THR A 352 0.49 15.93 -1.76
N THR A 353 -0.55 16.36 -1.06
CA THR A 353 -1.00 15.77 0.19
C THR A 353 -2.39 15.21 -0.01
N SER A 354 -2.60 13.95 0.36
CA SER A 354 -3.91 13.30 0.40
C SER A 354 -4.34 13.10 1.85
N HIS A 355 -5.61 13.41 2.15
CA HIS A 355 -6.24 13.19 3.45
C HIS A 355 -7.43 12.27 3.25
N ALA A 356 -7.27 10.99 3.57
CA ALA A 356 -8.32 9.99 3.51
C ALA A 356 -8.90 9.71 4.89
N ARG A 357 -10.22 9.58 4.95
CA ARG A 357 -10.96 9.28 6.17
C ARG A 357 -11.94 8.15 5.89
N THR A 358 -11.88 7.12 6.71
CA THR A 358 -12.79 5.96 6.62
C THR A 358 -13.49 5.82 7.96
N LEU A 359 -14.79 5.66 7.95
CA LEU A 359 -15.60 5.32 9.11
C LEU A 359 -16.43 4.08 8.75
N LEU A 360 -16.28 3.04 9.55
CA LEU A 360 -17.05 1.80 9.42
C LEU A 360 -17.79 1.58 10.73
N ALA A 361 -19.11 1.41 10.65
CA ALA A 361 -19.94 1.14 11.80
C ALA A 361 -20.92 0.02 11.45
N ASP A 362 -21.13 -0.92 12.37
CA ASP A 362 -22.16 -1.93 12.24
C ASP A 362 -22.77 -2.33 13.58
N LEU A 363 -24.01 -2.70 13.49
CA LEU A 363 -24.81 -3.23 14.58
C LEU A 363 -25.43 -4.55 14.16
N THR A 364 -25.24 -5.57 14.97
CA THR A 364 -25.90 -6.87 14.81
C THR A 364 -26.75 -7.14 16.05
N LEU A 365 -28.02 -7.40 15.84
CA LEU A 365 -28.96 -7.85 16.86
C LEU A 365 -29.29 -9.33 16.62
N THR A 366 -28.98 -10.17 17.57
CA THR A 366 -29.32 -11.60 17.53
C THR A 366 -30.36 -11.91 18.61
N GLN A 367 -31.46 -12.54 18.23
CA GLN A 367 -32.53 -13.00 19.11
C GLN A 367 -32.63 -14.52 19.03
N ASP A 368 -32.39 -15.18 20.15
CA ASP A 368 -32.71 -16.61 20.31
C ASP A 368 -34.20 -16.78 20.45
N LEU A 369 -34.77 -17.62 19.60
CA LEU A 369 -36.19 -17.92 19.54
C LEU A 369 -36.47 -19.41 19.89
N GLU A 370 -35.58 -20.05 20.65
CA GLU A 370 -35.68 -21.45 21.07
C GLU A 370 -37.02 -21.74 21.77
N ALA A 371 -37.64 -20.75 22.42
CA ALA A 371 -38.94 -20.84 23.03
C ALA A 371 -40.09 -21.07 22.01
N LEU A 372 -39.90 -20.67 20.75
CA LEU A 372 -40.87 -20.89 19.67
C LEU A 372 -40.60 -22.20 18.94
N ALA A 373 -39.35 -22.50 18.66
CA ALA A 373 -38.91 -23.74 18.04
C ALA A 373 -37.44 -24.03 18.42
N PRO A 374 -37.09 -25.31 18.71
CA PRO A 374 -35.74 -25.69 19.03
C PRO A 374 -34.74 -25.31 17.92
N GLY A 375 -33.67 -24.64 18.30
CA GLY A 375 -32.60 -24.18 17.37
C GLY A 375 -32.98 -22.97 16.51
N LEU A 376 -34.14 -22.35 16.69
CA LEU A 376 -34.52 -21.14 15.95
C LEU A 376 -33.85 -19.90 16.54
N SER A 377 -33.27 -19.10 15.68
CA SER A 377 -32.76 -17.77 16.01
C SER A 377 -33.03 -16.79 14.87
N ALA A 378 -33.08 -15.50 15.19
CA ALA A 378 -33.18 -14.43 14.22
C ALA A 378 -32.01 -13.48 14.40
N GLU A 379 -31.40 -13.05 13.30
CA GLU A 379 -30.32 -12.07 13.27
C GLU A 379 -30.69 -10.90 12.34
N PHE A 380 -30.55 -9.70 12.86
CA PHE A 380 -30.67 -8.47 12.09
C PHE A 380 -29.32 -7.74 12.12
N ARG A 381 -28.82 -7.37 10.94
CA ARG A 381 -27.54 -6.65 10.80
C ARG A 381 -27.73 -5.41 9.95
N ILE A 382 -27.14 -4.30 10.39
CA ILE A 382 -27.07 -3.05 9.66
C ILE A 382 -25.63 -2.53 9.70
N GLY A 383 -25.14 -2.03 8.55
CA GLY A 383 -23.83 -1.42 8.42
C GLY A 383 -23.93 -0.02 7.82
N PHE A 384 -23.03 0.84 8.25
CA PHE A 384 -22.82 2.17 7.70
C PHE A 384 -21.31 2.36 7.45
N ASP A 385 -20.95 2.58 6.19
CA ASP A 385 -19.58 2.79 5.77
C ASP A 385 -19.49 4.14 5.05
N ALA A 386 -18.56 4.98 5.49
CA ALA A 386 -18.28 6.29 4.89
C ALA A 386 -16.80 6.41 4.56
N TYR A 387 -16.52 6.87 3.35
CA TYR A 387 -15.18 7.17 2.88
C TYR A 387 -15.15 8.57 2.27
N SER A 388 -14.15 9.35 2.61
CA SER A 388 -13.86 10.61 1.96
C SER A 388 -12.36 10.79 1.80
N GLU A 389 -11.95 11.34 0.67
CA GLU A 389 -10.57 11.69 0.40
C GLU A 389 -10.51 13.07 -0.25
N THR A 390 -9.56 13.87 0.21
CA THR A 390 -9.30 15.21 -0.31
C THR A 390 -7.82 15.34 -0.63
N TRP A 391 -7.51 16.06 -1.72
CA TRP A 391 -6.13 16.32 -2.12
C TRP A 391 -5.85 17.81 -2.11
N ASP A 392 -4.70 18.20 -1.58
CA ASP A 392 -4.06 19.50 -1.81
C ASP A 392 -2.81 19.24 -2.65
N ALA A 393 -2.86 19.64 -3.91
CA ALA A 393 -1.78 19.47 -4.86
C ALA A 393 -1.28 20.83 -5.33
N ARG A 394 0.02 21.03 -5.18
CA ARG A 394 0.70 22.23 -5.67
C ARG A 394 1.87 21.80 -6.55
N SER A 395 1.70 21.96 -7.84
CA SER A 395 2.75 21.67 -8.82
C SER A 395 3.45 22.95 -9.27
N LYS A 396 4.73 22.84 -9.50
CA LYS A 396 5.54 23.84 -10.16
C LYS A 396 6.48 23.18 -11.16
N GLN A 397 6.93 23.93 -12.13
CA GLN A 397 7.92 23.50 -13.09
C GLN A 397 9.30 24.04 -12.68
N TYR A 398 10.34 23.33 -13.05
CA TYR A 398 11.71 23.78 -12.94
C TYR A 398 12.30 24.01 -14.33
N LEU A 399 13.30 24.88 -14.41
CA LEU A 399 14.08 25.08 -15.62
C LEU A 399 15.22 24.07 -15.63
N TYR A 400 15.55 23.56 -16.81
CA TYR A 400 16.74 22.75 -17.01
C TYR A 400 17.63 23.36 -18.11
N GLU A 401 18.89 23.03 -18.02
CA GLU A 401 19.94 23.46 -18.95
C GLU A 401 20.53 22.22 -19.61
N SER A 402 20.69 22.29 -20.94
CA SER A 402 21.32 21.24 -21.72
C SER A 402 22.69 21.71 -22.16
N ASN A 403 23.73 21.08 -21.65
CA ASN A 403 25.09 21.35 -22.05
C ASN A 403 25.55 20.30 -23.05
N ILE A 404 26.07 20.74 -24.20
CA ILE A 404 26.72 19.87 -25.17
C ILE A 404 28.21 20.15 -25.06
N ALA A 405 28.92 19.22 -24.45
CA ALA A 405 30.38 19.32 -24.32
C ALA A 405 31.07 18.64 -25.49
N HIS A 406 32.07 19.31 -26.03
CA HIS A 406 33.00 18.76 -27.01
C HIS A 406 34.42 18.95 -26.48
N LEU A 407 35.35 18.06 -26.88
CA LEU A 407 36.75 18.25 -26.69
C LEU A 407 37.38 18.84 -27.98
N ASP A 408 38.16 19.86 -27.83
CA ASP A 408 38.98 20.36 -28.95
C ASP A 408 40.13 19.39 -29.27
N ASN A 409 40.88 19.67 -30.33
CA ASN A 409 42.01 18.83 -30.73
C ASN A 409 43.14 18.75 -29.68
N SER A 410 43.10 19.61 -28.67
CA SER A 410 44.06 19.65 -27.54
C SER A 410 43.51 18.92 -26.31
N GLY A 411 42.28 18.32 -26.37
CA GLY A 411 41.63 17.69 -25.25
C GLY A 411 41.06 18.67 -24.20
N ILE A 412 40.89 19.94 -24.59
CA ILE A 412 40.29 20.97 -23.74
C ILE A 412 38.77 20.98 -24.03
N PRO A 413 37.92 20.87 -23.00
CA PRO A 413 36.49 20.89 -23.20
C PRO A 413 36.02 22.28 -23.62
N THR A 414 35.21 22.29 -24.68
CA THR A 414 34.46 23.47 -25.13
C THR A 414 32.99 23.22 -24.87
N ASP A 415 32.32 24.22 -24.31
CA ASP A 415 30.93 24.17 -23.93
C ASP A 415 30.10 25.00 -24.91
N THR A 416 28.99 24.41 -25.40
CA THR A 416 27.90 25.13 -26.08
C THR A 416 26.64 24.97 -25.27
N VAL A 417 26.22 26.02 -24.60
CA VAL A 417 24.95 26.09 -23.84
C VAL A 417 23.81 26.35 -24.80
#